data_7402ba69d1347b31b72cff2aec360daa
#
_entry.id   7402ba69d1347b31b72cff2aec360daa
#
_cell.length_a   1.000
_cell.length_b   1.000
_cell.length_c   1.000
_cell.angle_alpha   90.00
_cell.angle_beta   90.00
_cell.angle_gamma   90.00
#
_symmetry.space_group_name_H-M   'P 1'
#
loop_
_entity.id
_entity.type
_entity.pdbx_description
1 polymer ?
#
loop_
_entity_poly.entity_id
_entity_poly.type
_entity_poly.pdbx_seq_one_letter_code
_entity_poly.pdbx_strand_id
1 'polypeptide(L)'
;MDYKFETRCIHRENEHEEGHPYGSVCTPIYQTATFYHPGIGQTTGFNYTRESNPTRTELEDIVTSLEEAKDTVACANGMAAIVLCMELFESGDHIVCSEDLYGGSVRMFQTTGEKRGLTFTYVNTADAAATEAAIKSNTKALYIETPSNPTMQITDLAKMKSLADKYNLLVIVDNTFLSPYFQKPIRFGADLVIHSGTKFLGGHNDTLAGFLSTSREDLAAKIRYLYKTVGSCLAPFDSYLLIRGIKTLPIRMER
;
A
#
# COMPACT_ATOMS: atom_id res chain seq x y z
N MET A 1 -6.29 -14.36 -18.97
CA MET A 1 -6.60 -15.60 -18.19
C MET A 1 -6.86 -15.19 -16.74
N ASP A 2 -7.90 -15.72 -16.13
CA ASP A 2 -8.18 -15.44 -14.71
C ASP A 2 -7.32 -16.37 -13.82
N TYR A 3 -6.13 -15.91 -13.50
CA TYR A 3 -5.19 -16.69 -12.68
C TYR A 3 -5.63 -16.76 -11.22
N LYS A 4 -5.47 -17.95 -10.60
CA LYS A 4 -5.62 -18.10 -9.16
C LYS A 4 -4.57 -17.28 -8.40
N PHE A 5 -4.84 -17.00 -7.12
CA PHE A 5 -3.96 -16.18 -6.28
C PHE A 5 -2.50 -16.67 -6.29
N GLU A 6 -2.30 -17.99 -6.15
CA GLU A 6 -0.98 -18.62 -6.12
C GLU A 6 -0.22 -18.40 -7.43
N THR A 7 -0.93 -18.46 -8.56
CA THR A 7 -0.35 -18.20 -9.88
C THR A 7 0.01 -16.72 -10.04
N ARG A 8 -0.83 -15.80 -9.53
CA ARG A 8 -0.54 -14.35 -9.54
C ARG A 8 0.66 -13.96 -8.66
N CYS A 9 0.99 -14.77 -7.64
CA CYS A 9 2.22 -14.60 -6.87
C CYS A 9 3.49 -14.93 -7.68
N ILE A 10 3.37 -15.73 -8.75
CA ILE A 10 4.49 -16.25 -9.55
C ILE A 10 4.60 -15.53 -10.88
N HIS A 11 3.47 -15.24 -11.52
CA HIS A 11 3.36 -14.69 -12.87
C HIS A 11 2.56 -13.38 -12.88
N ARG A 12 3.07 -12.40 -13.60
CA ARG A 12 2.34 -11.19 -13.95
C ARG A 12 1.24 -11.52 -14.98
N GLU A 13 0.11 -10.80 -14.94
CA GLU A 13 -1.05 -11.11 -15.79
C GLU A 13 -0.75 -11.12 -17.29
N ASN A 14 0.12 -10.27 -17.78
CA ASN A 14 0.48 -10.16 -19.20
C ASN A 14 1.91 -10.60 -19.51
N GLU A 15 2.55 -11.38 -18.63
CA GLU A 15 3.95 -11.81 -18.78
C GLU A 15 4.23 -12.50 -20.12
N HIS A 16 3.28 -13.27 -20.64
CA HIS A 16 3.43 -14.01 -21.91
C HIS A 16 3.30 -13.13 -23.15
N GLU A 17 2.65 -11.97 -23.05
CA GLU A 17 2.44 -11.06 -24.17
C GLU A 17 3.57 -10.02 -24.26
N GLU A 18 4.03 -9.53 -23.13
CA GLU A 18 5.02 -8.46 -23.08
C GLU A 18 6.46 -8.96 -22.88
N GLY A 19 6.67 -10.08 -22.17
CA GLY A 19 7.96 -10.71 -21.91
C GLY A 19 9.05 -9.78 -21.36
N HIS A 20 10.08 -10.34 -20.78
CA HIS A 20 11.28 -9.54 -20.45
C HIS A 20 12.20 -9.41 -21.66
N PRO A 21 12.99 -8.33 -21.76
CA PRO A 21 14.04 -8.22 -22.76
C PRO A 21 14.90 -9.49 -22.81
N TYR A 22 15.20 -9.95 -24.02
CA TYR A 22 15.99 -11.17 -24.27
C TYR A 22 15.36 -12.48 -23.76
N GLY A 23 14.06 -12.50 -23.43
CA GLY A 23 13.35 -13.70 -22.99
C GLY A 23 13.75 -14.19 -21.60
N SER A 24 14.21 -13.29 -20.71
CA SER A 24 14.52 -13.64 -19.33
C SER A 24 13.26 -14.13 -18.60
N VAL A 25 13.33 -15.32 -18.00
CA VAL A 25 12.26 -15.88 -17.17
C VAL A 25 12.22 -15.23 -15.77
N CYS A 26 13.34 -14.68 -15.32
CA CYS A 26 13.44 -13.96 -14.05
C CYS A 26 13.40 -12.45 -14.32
N THR A 27 12.72 -11.70 -13.47
CA THR A 27 12.67 -10.23 -13.51
C THR A 27 14.07 -9.64 -13.56
N PRO A 28 14.43 -8.85 -14.57
CA PRO A 28 15.72 -8.17 -14.61
C PRO A 28 15.80 -7.05 -13.55
N ILE A 29 17.00 -6.84 -12.99
CA ILE A 29 17.24 -5.74 -12.06
C ILE A 29 17.79 -4.54 -12.83
N TYR A 30 16.98 -3.49 -12.96
CA TYR A 30 17.39 -2.24 -13.58
C TYR A 30 17.99 -1.27 -12.55
N GLN A 31 19.25 -1.51 -12.18
CA GLN A 31 19.97 -0.72 -11.18
C GLN A 31 20.54 0.55 -11.83
N THR A 32 19.67 1.52 -12.13
CA THR A 32 20.01 2.81 -12.74
C THR A 32 19.19 3.95 -12.15
N ALA A 33 19.75 5.16 -12.15
CA ALA A 33 19.03 6.36 -11.72
C ALA A 33 18.23 7.00 -12.88
N THR A 34 18.80 7.02 -14.08
CA THR A 34 18.23 7.69 -15.26
C THR A 34 18.16 6.73 -16.45
N PHE A 35 17.26 7.02 -17.37
CA PHE A 35 17.08 6.24 -18.60
C PHE A 35 17.43 7.09 -19.82
N TYR A 36 17.93 6.44 -20.87
CA TYR A 36 18.24 7.09 -22.14
C TYR A 36 16.95 7.53 -22.86
N HIS A 37 16.98 8.73 -23.40
CA HIS A 37 15.92 9.26 -24.25
C HIS A 37 16.37 9.24 -25.72
N PRO A 38 15.59 8.61 -26.63
CA PRO A 38 15.94 8.54 -28.06
C PRO A 38 16.01 9.92 -28.73
N GLY A 39 15.26 10.92 -28.20
CA GLY A 39 15.24 12.30 -28.71
C GLY A 39 14.40 13.21 -27.82
N ILE A 40 14.36 14.51 -28.15
CA ILE A 40 13.53 15.49 -27.43
C ILE A 40 12.04 15.09 -27.54
N GLY A 41 11.36 14.99 -26.39
CA GLY A 41 9.95 14.57 -26.32
C GLY A 41 9.71 13.07 -26.53
N GLN A 42 10.77 12.26 -26.69
CA GLN A 42 10.70 10.81 -26.83
C GLN A 42 11.13 10.12 -25.53
N THR A 43 10.53 8.98 -25.22
CA THR A 43 10.86 8.18 -24.04
C THR A 43 10.80 6.71 -24.36
N THR A 44 11.52 5.90 -23.58
CA THR A 44 11.43 4.42 -23.59
C THR A 44 10.34 3.90 -22.63
N GLY A 45 9.52 4.79 -22.03
CA GLY A 45 8.55 4.49 -21.00
C GLY A 45 9.04 4.82 -19.58
N PHE A 46 10.35 4.95 -19.39
CA PHE A 46 10.98 5.28 -18.11
C PHE A 46 11.92 6.48 -18.28
N ASN A 47 11.92 7.37 -17.28
CA ASN A 47 12.73 8.60 -17.28
C ASN A 47 13.73 8.61 -16.12
N TYR A 48 13.24 8.41 -14.91
CA TYR A 48 14.00 8.54 -13.69
C TYR A 48 13.48 7.58 -12.62
N THR A 49 14.39 6.83 -11.98
CA THR A 49 14.05 5.74 -11.05
C THR A 49 13.22 6.20 -9.83
N ARG A 50 13.36 7.43 -9.36
CA ARG A 50 12.49 7.97 -8.30
C ARG A 50 11.02 7.99 -8.72
N GLU A 51 10.73 8.23 -9.99
CA GLU A 51 9.37 8.26 -10.54
C GLU A 51 8.89 6.84 -10.87
N SER A 52 9.63 6.13 -11.71
CA SER A 52 9.32 4.75 -12.12
C SER A 52 10.61 4.00 -12.47
N ASN A 53 10.59 2.67 -12.30
CA ASN A 53 11.71 1.79 -12.64
C ASN A 53 11.14 0.44 -13.06
N PRO A 54 11.60 -0.20 -14.14
CA PRO A 54 11.00 -1.44 -14.64
C PRO A 54 10.86 -2.54 -13.58
N THR A 55 11.90 -2.76 -12.76
CA THR A 55 11.87 -3.78 -11.69
C THR A 55 10.83 -3.44 -10.62
N ARG A 56 10.75 -2.17 -10.19
CA ARG A 56 9.77 -1.74 -9.19
C ARG A 56 8.35 -1.73 -9.75
N THR A 57 8.17 -1.31 -10.99
CA THR A 57 6.84 -1.34 -11.65
C THR A 57 6.29 -2.75 -11.68
N GLU A 58 7.11 -3.75 -11.99
CA GLU A 58 6.67 -5.15 -11.97
C GLU A 58 6.24 -5.59 -10.56
N LEU A 59 6.97 -5.20 -9.51
CA LEU A 59 6.55 -5.46 -8.12
C LEU A 59 5.22 -4.77 -7.80
N GLU A 60 5.06 -3.50 -8.21
CA GLU A 60 3.83 -2.73 -8.02
C GLU A 60 2.64 -3.39 -8.71
N ASP A 61 2.82 -3.88 -9.94
CA ASP A 61 1.79 -4.61 -10.71
C ASP A 61 1.39 -5.93 -10.02
N ILE A 62 2.37 -6.69 -9.50
CA ILE A 62 2.10 -7.93 -8.75
C ILE A 62 1.24 -7.62 -7.51
N VAL A 63 1.64 -6.65 -6.69
CA VAL A 63 0.88 -6.31 -5.48
C VAL A 63 -0.49 -5.73 -5.82
N THR A 64 -0.60 -4.91 -6.87
CA THR A 64 -1.88 -4.41 -7.41
C THR A 64 -2.82 -5.56 -7.75
N SER A 65 -2.33 -6.57 -8.47
CA SER A 65 -3.11 -7.77 -8.81
C SER A 65 -3.51 -8.57 -7.57
N LEU A 66 -2.60 -8.76 -6.61
CA LEU A 66 -2.88 -9.54 -5.40
C LEU A 66 -3.92 -8.87 -4.49
N GLU A 67 -3.87 -7.55 -4.34
CA GLU A 67 -4.85 -6.76 -3.59
C GLU A 67 -6.15 -6.50 -4.36
N GLU A 68 -6.17 -6.78 -5.66
CA GLU A 68 -7.28 -6.40 -6.56
C GLU A 68 -7.50 -4.88 -6.57
N ALA A 69 -6.40 -4.15 -6.48
CA ALA A 69 -6.36 -2.69 -6.51
C ALA A 69 -6.40 -2.15 -7.93
N LYS A 70 -6.55 -0.83 -8.04
CA LYS A 70 -6.40 -0.09 -9.30
C LYS A 70 -4.93 0.28 -9.54
N ASP A 71 -4.23 0.65 -8.47
CA ASP A 71 -2.83 1.04 -8.52
C ASP A 71 -2.16 0.83 -7.16
N THR A 72 -0.85 0.57 -7.19
CA THR A 72 -0.01 0.41 -6.00
C THR A 72 1.32 1.10 -6.21
N VAL A 73 1.84 1.78 -5.19
CA VAL A 73 3.21 2.29 -5.15
C VAL A 73 4.04 1.55 -4.11
N ALA A 74 5.29 1.23 -4.47
CA ALA A 74 6.24 0.55 -3.57
C ALA A 74 7.20 1.56 -2.92
N CYS A 75 7.10 1.70 -1.61
CA CYS A 75 7.86 2.61 -0.77
C CYS A 75 9.05 1.90 -0.09
N ALA A 76 10.05 2.67 0.31
CA ALA A 76 11.27 2.17 0.96
C ALA A 76 11.03 1.36 2.24
N ASN A 77 9.91 1.55 2.91
CA ASN A 77 9.47 0.76 4.08
C ASN A 77 8.00 1.08 4.41
N GLY A 78 7.40 0.33 5.36
CA GLY A 78 6.01 0.53 5.78
C GLY A 78 5.72 1.92 6.32
N MET A 79 6.64 2.51 7.08
CA MET A 79 6.46 3.88 7.58
C MET A 79 6.44 4.91 6.45
N ALA A 80 7.24 4.72 5.41
CA ALA A 80 7.23 5.58 4.23
C ALA A 80 5.88 5.52 3.49
N ALA A 81 5.24 4.34 3.43
CA ALA A 81 3.89 4.18 2.88
C ALA A 81 2.83 4.90 3.74
N ILE A 82 2.93 4.80 5.08
CA ILE A 82 2.04 5.52 6.01
C ILE A 82 2.20 7.03 5.86
N VAL A 83 3.43 7.54 5.83
CA VAL A 83 3.70 8.97 5.63
C VAL A 83 3.13 9.44 4.29
N LEU A 84 3.36 8.70 3.21
CA LEU A 84 2.81 9.02 1.89
C LEU A 84 1.27 9.04 1.90
N CYS A 85 0.62 8.12 2.61
CA CYS A 85 -0.83 8.12 2.79
C CYS A 85 -1.30 9.38 3.52
N MET A 86 -0.58 9.83 4.54
CA MET A 86 -0.92 11.06 5.28
C MET A 86 -0.70 12.34 4.45
N GLU A 87 0.11 12.32 3.38
CA GLU A 87 0.24 13.44 2.44
C GLU A 87 -1.04 13.73 1.64
N LEU A 88 -2.01 12.82 1.66
CA LEU A 88 -3.33 13.03 1.02
C LEU A 88 -4.21 14.05 1.76
N PHE A 89 -3.90 14.33 3.04
CA PHE A 89 -4.71 15.16 3.93
C PHE A 89 -4.11 16.54 4.12
N GLU A 90 -4.98 17.51 4.38
CA GLU A 90 -4.62 18.91 4.58
C GLU A 90 -4.57 19.28 6.07
N SER A 91 -3.89 20.38 6.39
CA SER A 91 -3.90 20.93 7.76
C SER A 91 -5.33 21.25 8.20
N GLY A 92 -5.70 20.79 9.38
CA GLY A 92 -7.06 20.90 9.93
C GLY A 92 -7.92 19.66 9.73
N ASP A 93 -7.49 18.70 8.92
CA ASP A 93 -8.22 17.44 8.74
C ASP A 93 -8.13 16.56 10.01
N HIS A 94 -9.19 15.80 10.25
CA HIS A 94 -9.29 14.87 11.36
C HIS A 94 -9.41 13.42 10.84
N ILE A 95 -8.75 12.49 11.54
CA ILE A 95 -8.76 11.05 11.23
C ILE A 95 -9.14 10.27 12.49
N VAL A 96 -10.13 9.39 12.37
CA VAL A 96 -10.46 8.42 13.42
C VAL A 96 -9.64 7.17 13.21
N CYS A 97 -8.91 6.75 14.24
CA CYS A 97 -7.96 5.64 14.17
C CYS A 97 -8.36 4.52 15.12
N SER A 98 -8.03 3.28 14.77
CA SER A 98 -8.02 2.18 15.75
C SER A 98 -7.13 2.56 16.94
N GLU A 99 -7.57 2.26 18.16
CA GLU A 99 -6.79 2.57 19.38
C GLU A 99 -5.57 1.67 19.53
N ASP A 100 -5.66 0.45 19.03
CA ASP A 100 -4.57 -0.51 18.99
C ASP A 100 -3.99 -0.54 17.57
N LEU A 101 -2.88 0.17 17.39
CA LEU A 101 -2.14 0.30 16.14
C LEU A 101 -0.65 0.00 16.35
N TYR A 102 0.01 -0.33 15.27
CA TYR A 102 1.48 -0.37 15.26
C TYR A 102 2.06 0.92 15.88
N GLY A 103 2.92 0.78 16.89
CA GLY A 103 3.47 1.92 17.63
C GLY A 103 4.22 2.95 16.78
N GLY A 104 4.73 2.56 15.61
CA GLY A 104 5.32 3.48 14.64
C GLY A 104 4.28 4.41 14.02
N SER A 105 3.08 3.91 13.73
CA SER A 105 1.96 4.70 13.21
C SER A 105 1.51 5.73 14.24
N VAL A 106 1.29 5.30 15.47
CA VAL A 106 0.90 6.20 16.58
C VAL A 106 1.94 7.30 16.79
N ARG A 107 3.24 6.93 16.86
CA ARG A 107 4.33 7.91 17.00
C ARG A 107 4.34 8.92 15.85
N MET A 108 4.18 8.46 14.61
CA MET A 108 4.15 9.33 13.44
C MET A 108 2.95 10.29 13.50
N PHE A 109 1.77 9.81 13.86
CA PHE A 109 0.56 10.64 13.98
C PHE A 109 0.73 11.73 15.04
N GLN A 110 1.19 11.36 16.25
CA GLN A 110 1.39 12.27 17.38
C GLN A 110 2.57 13.25 17.21
N THR A 111 3.48 12.99 16.29
CA THR A 111 4.64 13.88 16.07
C THR A 111 4.52 14.62 14.75
N THR A 112 4.80 13.93 13.65
CA THR A 112 4.82 14.53 12.31
C THR A 112 3.43 14.92 11.84
N GLY A 113 2.41 14.09 12.11
CA GLY A 113 1.02 14.35 11.74
C GLY A 113 0.47 15.59 12.42
N GLU A 114 0.55 15.66 13.75
CA GLU A 114 0.07 16.81 14.53
C GLU A 114 0.87 18.09 14.21
N LYS A 115 2.18 17.98 14.00
CA LYS A 115 3.00 19.13 13.58
C LYS A 115 2.54 19.71 12.24
N ARG A 116 1.97 18.90 11.37
CA ARG A 116 1.37 19.32 10.09
C ARG A 116 -0.06 19.82 10.21
N GLY A 117 -0.62 19.84 11.41
CA GLY A 117 -1.98 20.29 11.70
C GLY A 117 -3.06 19.23 11.51
N LEU A 118 -2.70 17.97 11.33
CA LEU A 118 -3.66 16.86 11.38
C LEU A 118 -4.08 16.59 12.83
N THR A 119 -5.29 16.10 13.02
CA THR A 119 -5.80 15.70 14.32
C THR A 119 -6.29 14.26 14.30
N PHE A 120 -6.11 13.53 15.40
CA PHE A 120 -6.42 12.11 15.47
C PHE A 120 -7.26 11.80 16.70
N THR A 121 -8.24 10.91 16.55
CA THR A 121 -8.99 10.33 17.68
C THR A 121 -8.87 8.82 17.63
N TYR A 122 -8.42 8.22 18.73
CA TYR A 122 -8.22 6.77 18.82
C TYR A 122 -9.41 6.13 19.51
N VAL A 123 -9.97 5.10 18.91
CA VAL A 123 -11.16 4.38 19.40
C VAL A 123 -11.03 2.89 19.14
N ASN A 124 -11.79 2.10 19.90
CA ASN A 124 -11.98 0.69 19.56
C ASN A 124 -12.86 0.57 18.31
N THR A 125 -12.24 0.34 17.14
CA THR A 125 -12.95 0.23 15.86
C THR A 125 -13.76 -1.06 15.70
N ALA A 126 -13.67 -2.02 16.62
CA ALA A 126 -14.61 -3.14 16.72
C ALA A 126 -16.00 -2.67 17.21
N ASP A 127 -16.06 -1.52 17.90
CA ASP A 127 -17.31 -0.86 18.32
C ASP A 127 -17.68 0.26 17.32
N ALA A 128 -18.67 -0.03 16.48
CA ALA A 128 -19.13 0.92 15.47
C ALA A 128 -19.78 2.18 16.09
N ALA A 129 -20.44 2.05 17.25
CA ALA A 129 -21.05 3.19 17.93
C ALA A 129 -19.99 4.13 18.51
N ALA A 130 -18.95 3.59 19.12
CA ALA A 130 -17.80 4.36 19.59
C ALA A 130 -17.07 5.05 18.43
N THR A 131 -16.91 4.35 17.30
CA THR A 131 -16.30 4.91 16.09
C THR A 131 -17.14 6.05 15.53
N GLU A 132 -18.47 5.89 15.45
CA GLU A 132 -19.38 6.92 14.97
C GLU A 132 -19.35 8.17 15.88
N ALA A 133 -19.34 7.98 17.20
CA ALA A 133 -19.30 9.07 18.16
C ALA A 133 -18.00 9.90 18.08
N ALA A 134 -16.92 9.33 17.57
CA ALA A 134 -15.64 10.03 17.37
C ALA A 134 -15.57 10.87 16.10
N ILE A 135 -16.53 10.74 15.18
CA ILE A 135 -16.58 11.49 13.91
C ILE A 135 -16.91 12.96 14.20
N LYS A 136 -16.11 13.87 13.65
CA LYS A 136 -16.26 15.32 13.72
C LYS A 136 -16.58 15.89 12.35
N SER A 137 -16.98 17.15 12.29
CA SER A 137 -17.31 17.83 11.02
C SER A 137 -16.12 17.92 10.04
N ASN A 138 -14.89 17.87 10.55
CA ASN A 138 -13.65 17.89 9.77
C ASN A 138 -13.01 16.49 9.63
N THR A 139 -13.69 15.41 10.01
CA THR A 139 -13.19 14.04 9.79
C THR A 139 -13.16 13.73 8.29
N LYS A 140 -12.05 13.13 7.84
CA LYS A 140 -11.84 12.76 6.43
C LYS A 140 -11.63 11.27 6.22
N ALA A 141 -11.18 10.55 7.25
CA ALA A 141 -10.88 9.12 7.10
C ALA A 141 -11.07 8.32 8.40
N LEU A 142 -11.30 7.03 8.23
CA LEU A 142 -11.10 5.98 9.22
C LEU A 142 -9.78 5.28 8.90
N TYR A 143 -8.85 5.21 9.85
CA TYR A 143 -7.59 4.47 9.75
C TYR A 143 -7.67 3.23 10.64
N ILE A 144 -7.66 2.07 10.02
CA ILE A 144 -7.95 0.78 10.65
C ILE A 144 -6.76 -0.16 10.48
N GLU A 145 -6.33 -0.81 11.54
CA GLU A 145 -5.43 -1.97 11.49
C GLU A 145 -6.20 -3.20 11.99
N THR A 146 -6.34 -4.22 11.16
CA THR A 146 -7.11 -5.42 11.51
C THR A 146 -6.58 -6.67 10.82
N PRO A 147 -6.20 -7.72 11.59
CA PRO A 147 -6.04 -7.74 13.05
C PRO A 147 -5.03 -6.70 13.51
N SER A 148 -5.23 -6.12 14.69
CA SER A 148 -4.36 -5.08 15.24
C SER A 148 -3.07 -5.66 15.85
N ASN A 149 -2.03 -4.82 16.00
CA ASN A 149 -0.78 -5.19 16.66
C ASN A 149 -0.58 -4.34 17.94
N PRO A 150 -0.49 -4.93 19.15
CA PRO A 150 -0.22 -6.37 19.40
C PRO A 150 -1.44 -7.20 19.81
N THR A 151 -2.61 -6.61 20.05
CA THR A 151 -3.71 -7.29 20.76
C THR A 151 -4.60 -8.16 19.85
N MET A 152 -4.38 -8.17 18.55
CA MET A 152 -5.13 -8.96 17.58
C MET A 152 -6.65 -8.65 17.57
N GLN A 153 -7.03 -7.41 17.83
CA GLN A 153 -8.42 -6.98 17.72
C GLN A 153 -8.90 -7.05 16.27
N ILE A 154 -10.13 -7.50 16.09
CA ILE A 154 -10.76 -7.63 14.78
C ILE A 154 -11.79 -6.52 14.59
N THR A 155 -11.66 -5.79 13.51
CA THR A 155 -12.62 -4.78 13.06
C THR A 155 -13.41 -5.30 11.87
N ASP A 156 -14.73 -5.18 11.89
CA ASP A 156 -15.61 -5.51 10.77
C ASP A 156 -15.53 -4.42 9.69
N LEU A 157 -14.77 -4.70 8.63
CA LEU A 157 -14.52 -3.75 7.55
C LEU A 157 -15.80 -3.34 6.80
N ALA A 158 -16.76 -4.26 6.64
CA ALA A 158 -18.03 -3.96 5.96
C ALA A 158 -18.87 -2.95 6.77
N LYS A 159 -18.91 -3.09 8.10
CA LYS A 159 -19.55 -2.12 8.98
C LYS A 159 -18.84 -0.77 8.95
N MET A 160 -17.50 -0.76 8.97
CA MET A 160 -16.72 0.47 8.89
C MET A 160 -16.92 1.17 7.55
N LYS A 161 -17.01 0.43 6.45
CA LYS A 161 -17.34 1.02 5.14
C LYS A 161 -18.73 1.66 5.13
N SER A 162 -19.74 0.95 5.65
CA SER A 162 -21.10 1.50 5.75
C SER A 162 -21.15 2.78 6.58
N LEU A 163 -20.38 2.85 7.66
CA LEU A 163 -20.24 4.05 8.48
C LEU A 163 -19.52 5.16 7.72
N ALA A 164 -18.42 4.85 7.05
CA ALA A 164 -17.65 5.80 6.25
C ALA A 164 -18.50 6.44 5.13
N ASP A 165 -19.31 5.64 4.44
CA ASP A 165 -20.21 6.11 3.38
C ASP A 165 -21.24 7.11 3.90
N LYS A 166 -21.80 6.87 5.09
CA LYS A 166 -22.75 7.79 5.73
C LYS A 166 -22.18 9.19 5.95
N TYR A 167 -20.87 9.29 6.19
CA TYR A 167 -20.17 10.54 6.48
C TYR A 167 -19.21 10.99 5.37
N ASN A 168 -19.22 10.30 4.22
CA ASN A 168 -18.31 10.56 3.09
C ASN A 168 -16.84 10.56 3.49
N LEU A 169 -16.42 9.52 4.24
CA LEU A 169 -15.05 9.33 4.71
C LEU A 169 -14.30 8.31 3.86
N LEU A 170 -12.98 8.46 3.77
CA LEU A 170 -12.10 7.42 3.25
C LEU A 170 -11.91 6.30 4.28
N VAL A 171 -11.82 5.07 3.79
CA VAL A 171 -11.43 3.90 4.60
C VAL A 171 -10.01 3.49 4.23
N ILE A 172 -9.10 3.60 5.19
CA ILE A 172 -7.68 3.22 5.09
C ILE A 172 -7.47 1.99 5.96
N VAL A 173 -6.91 0.92 5.38
CA VAL A 173 -6.67 -0.32 6.11
C VAL A 173 -5.20 -0.69 6.04
N ASP A 174 -4.56 -0.82 7.19
CA ASP A 174 -3.26 -1.51 7.30
C ASP A 174 -3.52 -3.02 7.35
N ASN A 175 -3.19 -3.71 6.27
CA ASN A 175 -3.46 -5.12 6.04
C ASN A 175 -2.18 -5.98 6.19
N THR A 176 -1.19 -5.48 6.91
CA THR A 176 0.14 -6.12 7.01
C THR A 176 0.07 -7.54 7.55
N PHE A 177 -0.77 -7.82 8.58
CA PHE A 177 -0.84 -9.15 9.20
C PHE A 177 -1.47 -10.22 8.32
N LEU A 178 -2.61 -9.94 7.73
CA LEU A 178 -3.33 -10.94 6.92
C LEU A 178 -2.77 -11.05 5.50
N SER A 179 -2.06 -10.03 5.04
CA SER A 179 -1.62 -9.94 3.64
C SER A 179 -2.81 -10.06 2.66
N PRO A 180 -2.62 -9.84 1.35
CA PRO A 180 -3.69 -10.06 0.38
C PRO A 180 -4.10 -11.53 0.24
N TYR A 181 -3.37 -12.44 0.90
CA TYR A 181 -3.71 -13.86 0.90
C TYR A 181 -4.98 -14.16 1.69
N PHE A 182 -5.07 -13.72 2.95
CA PHE A 182 -6.22 -13.98 3.81
C PHE A 182 -7.27 -12.88 3.78
N GLN A 183 -6.88 -11.62 3.52
CA GLN A 183 -7.81 -10.49 3.53
C GLN A 183 -7.52 -9.54 2.36
N LYS A 184 -8.59 -9.13 1.68
CA LYS A 184 -8.56 -8.11 0.63
C LYS A 184 -9.48 -6.98 1.03
N PRO A 185 -8.98 -5.94 1.72
CA PRO A 185 -9.79 -4.84 2.22
C PRO A 185 -10.58 -4.12 1.12
N ILE A 186 -10.05 -4.08 -0.10
CA ILE A 186 -10.73 -3.47 -1.27
C ILE A 186 -12.08 -4.15 -1.55
N ARG A 187 -12.20 -5.45 -1.37
CA ARG A 187 -13.48 -6.18 -1.52
C ARG A 187 -14.54 -5.75 -0.51
N PHE A 188 -14.11 -5.19 0.61
CA PHE A 188 -14.98 -4.63 1.64
C PHE A 188 -15.17 -3.12 1.49
N GLY A 189 -14.64 -2.52 0.41
CA GLY A 189 -14.79 -1.11 0.09
C GLY A 189 -13.72 -0.20 0.67
N ALA A 190 -12.58 -0.72 1.11
CA ALA A 190 -11.46 0.13 1.48
C ALA A 190 -11.00 0.96 0.27
N ASP A 191 -10.76 2.26 0.50
CA ASP A 191 -10.25 3.17 -0.51
C ASP A 191 -8.73 3.07 -0.64
N LEU A 192 -8.05 2.80 0.48
CA LEU A 192 -6.59 2.70 0.59
C LEU A 192 -6.20 1.48 1.43
N VAL A 193 -5.19 0.75 0.97
CA VAL A 193 -4.61 -0.39 1.69
C VAL A 193 -3.12 -0.17 1.86
N ILE A 194 -2.64 -0.34 3.08
CA ILE A 194 -1.22 -0.21 3.45
C ILE A 194 -0.66 -1.60 3.80
N HIS A 195 0.58 -1.84 3.41
CA HIS A 195 1.37 -2.98 3.87
C HIS A 195 2.78 -2.56 4.27
N SER A 196 3.26 -3.14 5.35
CA SER A 196 4.69 -3.33 5.53
C SER A 196 5.13 -4.56 4.72
N GLY A 197 5.70 -4.34 3.54
CA GLY A 197 6.25 -5.42 2.72
C GLY A 197 7.41 -6.16 3.39
N THR A 198 8.02 -5.56 4.40
CA THR A 198 9.05 -6.12 5.28
C THR A 198 8.61 -7.42 5.95
N LYS A 199 7.29 -7.62 6.15
CA LYS A 199 6.71 -8.74 6.90
C LYS A 199 6.42 -9.92 5.96
N PHE A 200 5.17 -10.38 5.90
CA PHE A 200 4.82 -11.60 5.17
C PHE A 200 5.00 -11.50 3.65
N LEU A 201 4.83 -10.31 3.05
CA LEU A 201 5.08 -10.16 1.61
C LEU A 201 6.53 -10.47 1.24
N GLY A 202 7.50 -9.90 1.94
CA GLY A 202 8.91 -10.23 1.77
C GLY A 202 9.26 -11.63 2.30
N GLY A 203 8.92 -11.89 3.55
CA GLY A 203 8.94 -13.21 4.19
C GLY A 203 10.31 -13.79 4.51
N HIS A 204 11.41 -13.08 4.23
CA HIS A 204 12.78 -13.58 4.36
C HIS A 204 13.66 -12.76 5.31
N ASN A 205 13.13 -11.68 5.91
CA ASN A 205 13.84 -10.80 6.85
C ASN A 205 15.13 -10.15 6.28
N ASP A 206 15.22 -9.98 4.98
CA ASP A 206 16.40 -9.53 4.25
C ASP A 206 16.23 -8.17 3.57
N THR A 207 15.02 -7.58 3.59
CA THR A 207 14.74 -6.29 3.00
C THR A 207 13.62 -5.55 3.73
N LEU A 208 13.58 -4.24 3.57
CA LEU A 208 12.47 -3.37 3.99
C LEU A 208 11.65 -2.97 2.78
N ALA A 209 10.34 -2.93 2.93
CA ALA A 209 9.44 -2.36 1.92
C ALA A 209 8.13 -1.91 2.54
N GLY A 210 7.41 -1.02 1.85
CA GLY A 210 6.05 -0.63 2.14
C GLY A 210 5.24 -0.52 0.87
N PHE A 211 3.93 -0.72 0.96
CA PHE A 211 3.02 -0.55 -0.16
C PHE A 211 1.84 0.33 0.23
N LEU A 212 1.42 1.17 -0.70
CA LEU A 212 0.17 1.92 -0.63
C LEU A 212 -0.61 1.62 -1.90
N SER A 213 -1.71 0.89 -1.74
CA SER A 213 -2.62 0.48 -2.82
C SER A 213 -3.93 1.24 -2.74
N THR A 214 -4.57 1.49 -3.88
CA THR A 214 -5.88 2.13 -3.96
C THR A 214 -6.78 1.47 -5.00
N SER A 215 -8.09 1.44 -4.71
CA SER A 215 -9.13 1.03 -5.67
C SER A 215 -9.64 2.19 -6.53
N ARG A 216 -9.23 3.44 -6.24
CA ARG A 216 -9.78 4.66 -6.81
C ARG A 216 -8.82 5.34 -7.79
N GLU A 217 -9.31 5.67 -8.98
CA GLU A 217 -8.55 6.36 -10.04
C GLU A 217 -8.07 7.76 -9.61
N ASP A 218 -8.93 8.52 -8.92
CA ASP A 218 -8.59 9.88 -8.45
C ASP A 218 -7.49 9.87 -7.40
N LEU A 219 -7.50 8.89 -6.50
CA LEU A 219 -6.45 8.70 -5.50
C LEU A 219 -5.16 8.16 -6.12
N ALA A 220 -5.25 7.26 -7.11
CA ALA A 220 -4.08 6.72 -7.80
C ALA A 220 -3.23 7.86 -8.42
N ALA A 221 -3.86 8.76 -9.18
CA ALA A 221 -3.17 9.90 -9.78
C ALA A 221 -2.52 10.81 -8.72
N LYS A 222 -3.25 11.11 -7.62
CA LYS A 222 -2.74 11.95 -6.53
C LYS A 222 -1.59 11.27 -5.79
N ILE A 223 -1.69 9.96 -5.51
CA ILE A 223 -0.64 9.17 -4.86
C ILE A 223 0.62 9.14 -5.73
N ARG A 224 0.52 8.87 -7.03
CA ARG A 224 1.67 8.87 -7.94
C ARG A 224 2.36 10.24 -7.99
N TYR A 225 1.60 11.34 -7.99
CA TYR A 225 2.16 12.69 -7.93
C TYR A 225 2.91 12.93 -6.60
N LEU A 226 2.30 12.61 -5.46
CA LEU A 226 2.92 12.76 -4.14
C LEU A 226 4.14 11.85 -3.96
N TYR A 227 4.04 10.61 -4.43
CA TYR A 227 5.11 9.61 -4.37
C TYR A 227 6.41 10.10 -5.01
N LYS A 228 6.34 10.61 -6.24
CA LYS A 228 7.53 11.17 -6.90
C LYS A 228 8.03 12.46 -6.25
N THR A 229 7.15 13.23 -5.62
CA THR A 229 7.49 14.49 -4.94
C THR A 229 8.19 14.23 -3.61
N VAL A 230 7.64 13.35 -2.78
CA VAL A 230 8.22 12.95 -1.49
C VAL A 230 9.48 12.09 -1.67
N GLY A 231 9.52 11.26 -2.72
CA GLY A 231 10.69 10.46 -3.06
C GLY A 231 10.87 9.20 -2.21
N SER A 232 9.82 8.68 -1.61
CA SER A 232 9.85 7.50 -0.74
C SER A 232 9.98 6.15 -1.46
N CYS A 233 10.50 6.14 -2.69
CA CYS A 233 10.52 4.97 -3.58
C CYS A 233 11.42 3.83 -3.08
N LEU A 234 10.97 2.59 -3.33
CA LEU A 234 11.76 1.38 -3.09
C LEU A 234 12.88 1.24 -4.14
N ALA A 235 14.06 0.79 -3.72
CA ALA A 235 15.18 0.54 -4.62
C ALA A 235 14.92 -0.68 -5.54
N PRO A 236 15.55 -0.74 -6.74
CA PRO A 236 15.34 -1.85 -7.68
C PRO A 236 15.76 -3.22 -7.12
N PHE A 237 16.87 -3.29 -6.39
CA PHE A 237 17.33 -4.54 -5.80
C PHE A 237 16.37 -5.05 -4.71
N ASP A 238 15.89 -4.17 -3.83
CA ASP A 238 14.88 -4.52 -2.83
C ASP A 238 13.57 -4.94 -3.50
N SER A 239 13.17 -4.28 -4.58
CA SER A 239 12.00 -4.68 -5.39
C SER A 239 12.13 -6.11 -5.91
N TYR A 240 13.30 -6.48 -6.42
CA TYR A 240 13.58 -7.85 -6.86
C TYR A 240 13.48 -8.87 -5.72
N LEU A 241 14.01 -8.55 -4.53
CA LEU A 241 13.90 -9.43 -3.35
C LEU A 241 12.44 -9.64 -2.94
N LEU A 242 11.62 -8.59 -3.00
CA LEU A 242 10.18 -8.68 -2.73
C LEU A 242 9.45 -9.53 -3.77
N ILE A 243 9.71 -9.35 -5.07
CA ILE A 243 9.14 -10.21 -6.14
C ILE A 243 9.47 -11.68 -5.84
N ARG A 244 10.73 -11.97 -5.49
CA ARG A 244 11.15 -13.33 -5.14
C ARG A 244 10.45 -13.85 -3.88
N GLY A 245 10.31 -13.02 -2.85
CA GLY A 245 9.65 -13.37 -1.59
C GLY A 245 8.16 -13.67 -1.76
N ILE A 246 7.45 -12.89 -2.57
CA ILE A 246 6.01 -13.05 -2.84
C ILE A 246 5.72 -14.42 -3.48
N LYS A 247 6.61 -14.97 -4.28
CA LYS A 247 6.42 -16.29 -4.94
C LYS A 247 6.14 -17.44 -3.97
N THR A 248 6.54 -17.32 -2.71
CA THR A 248 6.27 -18.32 -1.66
C THR A 248 5.21 -17.88 -0.65
N LEU A 249 4.57 -16.73 -0.87
CA LEU A 249 3.59 -16.17 0.08
C LEU A 249 2.48 -17.17 0.44
N PRO A 250 1.78 -17.83 -0.51
CA PRO A 250 0.70 -18.75 -0.16
C PRO A 250 1.15 -19.87 0.78
N ILE A 251 2.28 -20.51 0.47
CA ILE A 251 2.82 -21.63 1.26
C ILE A 251 3.19 -21.18 2.69
N ARG A 252 3.69 -19.96 2.85
CA ARG A 252 4.08 -19.41 4.15
C ARG A 252 2.89 -18.96 4.98
N MET A 253 1.82 -18.48 4.33
CA MET A 253 0.61 -18.03 5.03
C MET A 253 -0.25 -19.19 5.50
N GLU A 254 -0.20 -20.37 4.86
CA GLU A 254 -0.94 -21.57 5.29
C GLU A 254 -0.30 -22.32 6.47
N ARG A 255 0.88 -21.92 6.92
CA ARG A 255 1.57 -22.53 8.08
C ARG A 255 1.28 -21.79 9.38
#